data_2824172e107a5c6b6eac6c5eabf704ee
#
_entry.id   2824172e107a5c6b6eac6c5eabf704ee
#
_cell.length_a   1.000
_cell.length_b   1.000
_cell.length_c   1.000
_cell.angle_alpha   90.00
_cell.angle_beta   90.00
_cell.angle_gamma   90.00
#
_symmetry.space_group_name_H-M   'P 1'
#
loop_
_entity.id
_entity.type
_entity.pdbx_description
1 polymer ?
#
loop_
_entity_poly.entity_id
_entity_poly.type
_entity_poly.pdbx_seq_one_letter_code
_entity_poly.pdbx_strand_id
1 'polypeptide(L)'
;MFFSHFSPKKIFFLFYTWFLSEIIVPLQVVLDSIMRKTSKPVDPNYLECPIRNVIEKFGDKWSLLVLYHLDVHGTMRFNSIHRDMADCSQKMLSQTLKRLEKYHLISRKLYPEVPPRVEYALTETGKSLMPHINSLIDWAKAHAAEMTSI
;
A
#
# COMPACT_ATOMS: atom_id res chain seq x y z
N MET A 1 51.93 -20.21 44.48
CA MET A 1 52.04 -18.77 44.75
C MET A 1 52.10 -18.02 43.43
N PHE A 2 50.94 -17.89 42.72
CA PHE A 2 50.81 -17.07 41.51
C PHE A 2 49.33 -16.87 41.21
N PHE A 3 48.66 -16.12 42.06
CA PHE A 3 47.33 -15.58 41.75
C PHE A 3 47.19 -14.20 42.35
N SER A 4 47.74 -13.23 41.68
CA SER A 4 47.42 -11.83 42.00
C SER A 4 47.87 -10.96 40.85
N HIS A 5 46.96 -10.68 39.95
CA HIS A 5 46.83 -9.41 39.18
C HIS A 5 45.88 -9.56 38.01
N PHE A 6 44.61 -9.81 38.33
CA PHE A 6 43.58 -9.65 37.29
C PHE A 6 42.60 -8.60 37.78
N SER A 7 42.70 -7.40 37.23
CA SER A 7 41.80 -6.27 37.55
C SER A 7 40.35 -6.63 37.20
N PRO A 8 39.39 -6.44 38.11
CA PRO A 8 37.98 -6.76 37.90
C PRO A 8 37.36 -6.10 36.65
N LYS A 9 37.96 -5.02 36.18
CA LYS A 9 37.55 -4.30 34.96
C LYS A 9 37.84 -5.11 33.67
N LYS A 10 38.90 -5.91 33.65
CA LYS A 10 39.22 -6.75 32.48
C LYS A 10 38.31 -8.02 32.38
N ILE A 11 37.89 -8.55 33.50
CA ILE A 11 36.97 -9.70 33.55
C ILE A 11 35.58 -9.23 33.08
N PHE A 12 35.13 -8.06 33.49
CA PHE A 12 33.86 -7.49 33.08
C PHE A 12 33.83 -7.19 31.58
N PHE A 13 34.91 -6.68 31.01
CA PHE A 13 35.03 -6.41 29.58
C PHE A 13 35.04 -7.68 28.73
N LEU A 14 35.75 -8.73 29.18
CA LEU A 14 35.77 -10.05 28.50
C LEU A 14 34.39 -10.75 28.59
N PHE A 15 33.71 -10.64 29.73
CA PHE A 15 32.36 -11.18 29.89
C PHE A 15 31.32 -10.43 29.01
N TYR A 16 31.49 -9.12 28.90
CA TYR A 16 30.61 -8.28 28.09
C TYR A 16 30.80 -8.54 26.58
N THR A 17 32.05 -8.70 26.11
CA THR A 17 32.35 -9.07 24.72
C THR A 17 31.91 -10.48 24.38
N TRP A 18 32.06 -11.42 25.30
CA TRP A 18 31.59 -12.82 25.13
C TRP A 18 30.04 -12.88 25.10
N PHE A 19 29.37 -12.18 25.99
CA PHE A 19 27.91 -12.09 26.07
C PHE A 19 27.30 -11.42 24.83
N LEU A 20 27.94 -10.38 24.29
CA LEU A 20 27.54 -9.74 23.05
C LEU A 20 27.69 -10.66 21.82
N SER A 21 28.75 -11.47 21.75
CA SER A 21 28.95 -12.40 20.63
C SER A 21 27.93 -13.54 20.64
N GLU A 22 27.51 -14.02 21.79
CA GLU A 22 26.53 -15.11 21.96
C GLU A 22 25.10 -14.67 21.59
N ILE A 23 24.77 -13.37 21.77
CA ILE A 23 23.41 -12.85 21.51
C ILE A 23 23.30 -12.21 20.12
N ILE A 24 24.32 -11.47 19.68
CA ILE A 24 24.26 -10.74 18.41
C ILE A 24 24.38 -11.66 17.21
N VAL A 25 25.24 -12.67 17.26
CA VAL A 25 25.41 -13.61 16.13
C VAL A 25 24.15 -14.41 15.84
N PRO A 26 23.45 -15.04 16.83
CA PRO A 26 22.22 -15.76 16.54
C PRO A 26 21.08 -14.80 16.09
N LEU A 27 21.03 -13.57 16.59
CA LEU A 27 20.06 -12.57 16.16
C LEU A 27 20.28 -12.14 14.69
N GLN A 28 21.55 -11.98 14.28
CA GLN A 28 21.91 -11.69 12.89
C GLN A 28 21.51 -12.83 11.95
N VAL A 29 21.76 -14.07 12.33
CA VAL A 29 21.38 -15.26 11.56
C VAL A 29 19.86 -15.39 11.45
N VAL A 30 19.11 -15.07 12.50
CA VAL A 30 17.65 -15.08 12.50
C VAL A 30 17.11 -13.97 11.60
N LEU A 31 17.66 -12.75 11.69
CA LEU A 31 17.29 -11.61 10.82
C LEU A 31 17.60 -11.92 9.35
N ASP A 32 18.77 -12.48 9.04
CA ASP A 32 19.13 -12.89 7.68
C ASP A 32 18.23 -14.01 7.15
N SER A 33 17.81 -14.94 8.02
CA SER A 33 16.87 -16.00 7.67
C SER A 33 15.45 -15.45 7.38
N ILE A 34 15.01 -14.46 8.15
CA ILE A 34 13.73 -13.77 7.94
C ILE A 34 13.79 -12.95 6.64
N MET A 35 14.88 -12.22 6.41
CA MET A 35 15.08 -11.42 5.19
C MET A 35 15.20 -12.29 3.94
N ARG A 36 15.86 -13.45 3.99
CA ARG A 36 15.91 -14.40 2.87
C ARG A 36 14.57 -15.06 2.57
N LYS A 37 13.68 -15.20 3.56
CA LYS A 37 12.32 -15.74 3.33
C LYS A 37 11.40 -14.79 2.57
N THR A 38 11.72 -13.50 2.51
CA THR A 38 10.89 -12.49 1.83
C THR A 38 11.31 -12.22 0.39
N SER A 39 12.49 -12.66 -0.06
CA SER A 39 12.95 -12.55 -1.44
C SER A 39 12.69 -13.84 -2.21
N LYS A 40 11.46 -14.08 -2.66
CA LYS A 40 11.24 -15.00 -3.78
C LYS A 40 12.05 -14.47 -4.96
N PRO A 41 12.76 -15.35 -5.72
CA PRO A 41 13.40 -14.92 -6.95
C PRO A 41 12.31 -14.33 -7.85
N VAL A 42 12.40 -13.05 -8.11
CA VAL A 42 11.47 -12.36 -9.02
C VAL A 42 11.87 -12.80 -10.42
N ASP A 43 10.98 -13.52 -11.11
CA ASP A 43 11.13 -13.84 -12.52
C ASP A 43 11.47 -12.53 -13.28
N PRO A 44 12.55 -12.46 -14.07
CA PRO A 44 12.89 -11.26 -14.85
C PRO A 44 11.71 -10.73 -15.67
N ASN A 45 10.88 -11.63 -16.21
CA ASN A 45 9.67 -11.27 -16.94
C ASN A 45 8.53 -10.76 -16.03
N TYR A 46 8.65 -10.94 -14.72
CA TYR A 46 7.65 -10.51 -13.74
C TYR A 46 7.48 -8.99 -13.70
N LEU A 47 8.56 -8.23 -13.87
CA LEU A 47 8.52 -6.76 -13.89
C LEU A 47 8.03 -6.20 -15.23
N GLU A 48 8.12 -6.97 -16.30
CA GLU A 48 7.73 -6.56 -17.66
C GLU A 48 6.28 -6.96 -18.02
N CYS A 49 5.55 -7.64 -17.12
CA CYS A 49 4.16 -8.02 -17.40
C CYS A 49 3.25 -6.78 -17.54
N PRO A 50 2.76 -6.44 -18.75
CA PRO A 50 1.96 -5.25 -18.97
C PRO A 50 0.67 -5.24 -18.15
N ILE A 51 0.04 -6.41 -17.99
CA ILE A 51 -1.22 -6.58 -17.26
C ILE A 51 -1.02 -6.25 -15.78
N ARG A 52 0.04 -6.76 -15.16
CA ARG A 52 0.38 -6.45 -13.77
C ARG A 52 0.57 -4.95 -13.57
N ASN A 53 1.43 -4.34 -14.40
CA ASN A 53 1.77 -2.93 -14.31
C ASN A 53 0.54 -2.02 -14.47
N VAL A 54 -0.45 -2.45 -15.23
CA VAL A 54 -1.71 -1.72 -15.40
C VAL A 54 -2.64 -1.95 -14.20
N ILE A 55 -2.88 -3.21 -13.82
CA ILE A 55 -3.81 -3.54 -12.73
C ILE A 55 -3.31 -2.99 -11.38
N GLU A 56 -2.01 -2.99 -11.11
CA GLU A 56 -1.44 -2.46 -9.88
C GLU A 56 -1.79 -0.98 -9.64
N LYS A 57 -2.05 -0.23 -10.70
CA LYS A 57 -2.34 1.21 -10.62
C LYS A 57 -3.73 1.53 -10.10
N PHE A 58 -4.72 0.67 -10.37
CA PHE A 58 -6.12 0.91 -10.00
C PHE A 58 -6.87 -0.34 -9.51
N GLY A 59 -6.25 -1.53 -9.52
CA GLY A 59 -6.88 -2.81 -9.20
C GLY A 59 -7.10 -3.09 -7.71
N ASP A 60 -6.94 -2.10 -6.84
CA ASP A 60 -7.27 -2.25 -5.43
C ASP A 60 -8.70 -1.76 -5.11
N LYS A 61 -9.28 -2.29 -4.02
CA LYS A 61 -10.64 -1.98 -3.57
C LYS A 61 -10.95 -0.49 -3.56
N TRP A 62 -10.06 0.32 -3.00
CA TRP A 62 -10.32 1.73 -2.78
C TRP A 62 -10.25 2.55 -4.07
N SER A 63 -9.33 2.21 -4.97
CA SER A 63 -9.26 2.84 -6.30
C SER A 63 -10.51 2.58 -7.12
N LEU A 64 -10.97 1.33 -7.18
CA LEU A 64 -12.19 0.97 -7.92
C LEU A 64 -13.42 1.69 -7.36
N LEU A 65 -13.56 1.78 -6.03
CA LEU A 65 -14.68 2.47 -5.39
C LEU A 65 -14.64 3.99 -5.66
N VAL A 66 -13.46 4.64 -5.57
CA VAL A 66 -13.33 6.06 -5.89
C VAL A 66 -13.70 6.33 -7.34
N LEU A 67 -13.20 5.53 -8.29
CA LEU A 67 -13.53 5.68 -9.71
C LEU A 67 -15.03 5.51 -9.95
N TYR A 68 -15.66 4.51 -9.34
CA TYR A 68 -17.10 4.27 -9.43
C TYR A 68 -17.92 5.46 -8.89
N HIS A 69 -17.58 5.99 -7.71
CA HIS A 69 -18.28 7.15 -7.14
C HIS A 69 -18.15 8.40 -8.02
N LEU A 70 -16.95 8.62 -8.59
CA LEU A 70 -16.74 9.74 -9.51
C LEU A 70 -17.47 9.55 -10.85
N ASP A 71 -17.69 8.33 -11.30
CA ASP A 71 -18.49 8.04 -12.49
C ASP A 71 -19.97 8.35 -12.25
N VAL A 72 -20.52 7.91 -11.12
CA VAL A 72 -21.93 8.07 -10.77
C VAL A 72 -22.29 9.51 -10.43
N HIS A 73 -21.44 10.19 -9.63
CA HIS A 73 -21.74 11.51 -9.07
C HIS A 73 -21.02 12.66 -9.79
N GLY A 74 -20.13 12.35 -10.74
CA GLY A 74 -19.33 13.35 -11.44
C GLY A 74 -18.25 13.97 -10.53
N THR A 75 -18.18 15.31 -10.52
CA THR A 75 -17.19 16.04 -9.71
C THR A 75 -17.55 16.00 -8.23
N MET A 76 -16.63 15.52 -7.39
CA MET A 76 -16.84 15.38 -5.94
C MET A 76 -15.74 16.05 -5.12
N ARG A 77 -16.08 16.49 -3.89
CA ARG A 77 -15.13 16.98 -2.90
C ARG A 77 -14.63 15.82 -2.03
N PHE A 78 -13.43 15.99 -1.43
CA PHE A 78 -12.85 14.99 -0.53
C PHE A 78 -13.82 14.47 0.52
N ASN A 79 -14.50 15.39 1.23
CA ASN A 79 -15.42 15.02 2.31
C ASN A 79 -16.68 14.29 1.80
N SER A 80 -17.12 14.55 0.59
CA SER A 80 -18.23 13.82 -0.04
C SER A 80 -17.84 12.39 -0.36
N ILE A 81 -16.67 12.21 -1.01
CA ILE A 81 -16.13 10.88 -1.31
C ILE A 81 -15.92 10.10 -0.01
N HIS A 82 -15.34 10.73 1.02
CA HIS A 82 -15.09 10.06 2.31
C HIS A 82 -16.38 9.65 3.02
N ARG A 83 -17.43 10.44 2.94
CA ARG A 83 -18.75 10.11 3.52
C ARG A 83 -19.37 8.90 2.81
N ASP A 84 -19.26 8.86 1.48
CA ASP A 84 -19.85 7.76 0.68
C ASP A 84 -19.01 6.47 0.80
N MET A 85 -17.76 6.58 1.28
CA MET A 85 -16.83 5.48 1.56
C MET A 85 -16.50 5.42 3.07
N ALA A 86 -17.52 5.27 3.91
CA ALA A 86 -17.38 5.38 5.38
C ALA A 86 -16.41 4.36 6.02
N ASP A 87 -16.17 3.22 5.37
CA ASP A 87 -15.21 2.19 5.76
C ASP A 87 -13.75 2.50 5.37
N CYS A 88 -13.51 3.59 4.59
CA CYS A 88 -12.19 4.02 4.17
C CYS A 88 -11.65 5.11 5.10
N SER A 89 -10.47 4.92 5.70
CA SER A 89 -9.85 5.97 6.49
C SER A 89 -9.44 7.17 5.64
N GLN A 90 -9.44 8.38 6.23
CA GLN A 90 -9.00 9.62 5.54
C GLN A 90 -7.59 9.49 4.97
N LYS A 91 -6.68 8.81 5.70
CA LYS A 91 -5.30 8.55 5.25
C LYS A 91 -5.30 7.69 3.99
N MET A 92 -6.07 6.61 3.99
CA MET A 92 -6.17 5.71 2.85
C MET A 92 -6.79 6.41 1.63
N LEU A 93 -7.90 7.12 1.82
CA LEU A 93 -8.52 7.89 0.75
C LEU A 93 -7.56 8.92 0.16
N SER A 94 -6.85 9.68 1.00
CA SER A 94 -5.84 10.65 0.53
C SER A 94 -4.74 10.01 -0.31
N GLN A 95 -4.26 8.84 0.08
CA GLN A 95 -3.23 8.09 -0.66
C GLN A 95 -3.78 7.57 -1.98
N THR A 96 -5.00 7.04 -1.99
CA THR A 96 -5.67 6.55 -3.19
C THR A 96 -5.90 7.68 -4.21
N LEU A 97 -6.43 8.83 -3.78
CA LEU A 97 -6.63 9.98 -4.64
C LEU A 97 -5.32 10.50 -5.25
N LYS A 98 -4.25 10.62 -4.46
CA LYS A 98 -2.92 11.00 -4.96
C LYS A 98 -2.38 10.01 -6.00
N ARG A 99 -2.60 8.71 -5.79
CA ARG A 99 -2.18 7.65 -6.71
C ARG A 99 -2.95 7.72 -8.03
N LEU A 100 -4.29 7.83 -7.98
CA LEU A 100 -5.13 7.94 -9.17
C LEU A 100 -4.84 9.22 -9.97
N GLU A 101 -4.57 10.35 -9.28
CA GLU A 101 -4.12 11.61 -9.90
C GLU A 101 -2.77 11.43 -10.61
N LYS A 102 -1.79 10.78 -9.95
CA LYS A 102 -0.47 10.46 -10.53
C LYS A 102 -0.58 9.64 -11.81
N TYR A 103 -1.55 8.74 -11.90
CA TYR A 103 -1.78 7.90 -13.07
C TYR A 103 -2.76 8.52 -14.08
N HIS A 104 -3.09 9.80 -13.90
CA HIS A 104 -3.98 10.55 -14.79
C HIS A 104 -5.37 9.92 -14.99
N LEU A 105 -5.86 9.16 -14.01
CA LEU A 105 -7.22 8.62 -14.02
C LEU A 105 -8.23 9.62 -13.47
N ILE A 106 -7.81 10.46 -12.54
CA ILE A 106 -8.60 11.58 -12.01
C ILE A 106 -7.82 12.88 -12.10
N SER A 107 -8.57 13.98 -12.17
CA SER A 107 -8.05 15.33 -12.05
C SER A 107 -8.37 15.90 -10.67
N ARG A 108 -7.50 16.76 -10.17
CA ARG A 108 -7.67 17.49 -8.91
C ARG A 108 -7.66 18.99 -9.20
N LYS A 109 -8.70 19.70 -8.81
CA LYS A 109 -8.80 21.14 -8.96
C LYS A 109 -8.89 21.82 -7.59
N LEU A 110 -7.96 22.71 -7.32
CA LEU A 110 -7.92 23.55 -6.12
C LEU A 110 -8.56 24.89 -6.43
N TYR A 111 -9.49 25.30 -5.58
CA TYR A 111 -10.09 26.64 -5.63
C TYR A 111 -9.54 27.46 -4.46
N PRO A 112 -8.94 28.64 -4.70
CA PRO A 112 -8.37 29.50 -3.67
C PRO A 112 -9.48 30.29 -2.95
N GLU A 113 -10.31 29.56 -2.23
CA GLU A 113 -11.41 30.10 -1.40
C GLU A 113 -11.04 29.97 0.09
N VAL A 114 -11.80 30.61 0.98
CA VAL A 114 -11.64 30.45 2.42
C VAL A 114 -12.94 29.86 2.99
N PRO A 115 -12.92 28.59 3.45
CA PRO A 115 -11.82 27.61 3.47
C PRO A 115 -11.50 27.06 2.07
N PRO A 116 -10.25 26.58 1.83
CA PRO A 116 -9.85 26.07 0.53
C PRO A 116 -10.74 24.90 0.07
N ARG A 117 -11.16 24.93 -1.20
CA ARG A 117 -11.99 23.88 -1.80
C ARG A 117 -11.16 23.05 -2.78
N VAL A 118 -11.25 21.73 -2.66
CA VAL A 118 -10.61 20.78 -3.58
C VAL A 118 -11.68 19.88 -4.19
N GLU A 119 -11.68 19.79 -5.50
CA GLU A 119 -12.58 18.93 -6.27
C GLU A 119 -11.82 17.90 -7.08
N TYR A 120 -12.40 16.71 -7.20
CA TYR A 120 -11.89 15.58 -7.96
C TYR A 120 -12.91 15.19 -9.02
N ALA A 121 -12.42 14.86 -10.22
CA ALA A 121 -13.25 14.40 -11.33
C ALA A 121 -12.46 13.37 -12.16
N LEU A 122 -13.17 12.50 -12.89
CA LEU A 122 -12.54 11.60 -13.86
C LEU A 122 -11.90 12.43 -15.00
N THR A 123 -10.73 12.00 -15.45
CA THR A 123 -10.15 12.47 -16.72
C THR A 123 -10.78 11.72 -17.90
N GLU A 124 -10.44 12.08 -19.12
CA GLU A 124 -10.87 11.33 -20.31
C GLU A 124 -10.33 9.87 -20.26
N THR A 125 -9.09 9.68 -19.81
CA THR A 125 -8.53 8.34 -19.59
C THR A 125 -9.30 7.57 -18.51
N GLY A 126 -9.66 8.22 -17.40
CA GLY A 126 -10.50 7.63 -16.36
C GLY A 126 -11.88 7.23 -16.89
N LYS A 127 -12.53 8.12 -17.65
CA LYS A 127 -13.84 7.83 -18.27
C LYS A 127 -13.79 6.67 -19.26
N SER A 128 -12.71 6.56 -20.05
CA SER A 128 -12.56 5.42 -20.99
C SER A 128 -12.38 4.08 -20.29
N LEU A 129 -11.92 4.06 -19.04
CA LEU A 129 -11.79 2.87 -18.22
C LEU A 129 -13.14 2.43 -17.61
N MET A 130 -14.08 3.34 -17.38
CA MET A 130 -15.32 3.06 -16.65
C MET A 130 -16.22 1.98 -17.28
N PRO A 131 -16.40 1.91 -18.61
CA PRO A 131 -17.19 0.82 -19.21
C PRO A 131 -16.68 -0.57 -18.85
N HIS A 132 -15.37 -0.76 -18.74
CA HIS A 132 -14.77 -2.04 -18.36
C HIS A 132 -14.96 -2.35 -16.88
N ILE A 133 -14.84 -1.34 -16.01
CA ILE A 133 -15.12 -1.48 -14.58
C ILE A 133 -16.59 -1.79 -14.35
N ASN A 134 -17.50 -1.10 -15.02
CA ASN A 134 -18.93 -1.31 -14.89
C ASN A 134 -19.33 -2.72 -15.36
N SER A 135 -18.76 -3.20 -16.47
CA SER A 135 -18.96 -4.59 -16.93
C SER A 135 -18.49 -5.62 -15.89
N LEU A 136 -17.34 -5.35 -15.23
CA LEU A 136 -16.85 -6.22 -14.15
C LEU A 136 -17.78 -6.19 -12.93
N ILE A 137 -18.31 -5.02 -12.57
CA ILE A 137 -19.26 -4.86 -11.46
C ILE A 137 -20.56 -5.61 -11.75
N ASP A 138 -21.08 -5.51 -12.97
CA ASP A 138 -22.31 -6.19 -13.36
C ASP A 138 -22.14 -7.71 -13.39
N TRP A 139 -20.99 -8.18 -13.87
CA TRP A 139 -20.66 -9.61 -13.79
C TRP A 139 -20.57 -10.07 -12.32
N ALA A 140 -19.91 -9.32 -11.46
CA ALA A 140 -19.80 -9.66 -10.05
C ALA A 140 -21.15 -9.68 -9.33
N LYS A 141 -22.07 -8.75 -9.66
CA LYS A 141 -23.43 -8.74 -9.11
C LYS A 141 -24.22 -9.98 -9.56
N ALA A 142 -24.11 -10.38 -10.83
CA ALA A 142 -24.80 -11.55 -11.36
C ALA A 142 -24.32 -12.86 -10.70
N HIS A 143 -23.06 -12.94 -10.29
CA HIS A 143 -22.44 -14.14 -9.71
C HIS A 143 -22.20 -14.05 -8.20
N ALA A 144 -22.72 -13.00 -7.54
CA ALA A 144 -22.49 -12.75 -6.11
C ALA A 144 -22.92 -13.95 -5.23
N ALA A 145 -24.03 -14.59 -5.54
CA ALA A 145 -24.52 -15.75 -4.77
C ALA A 145 -23.57 -16.96 -4.85
N GLU A 146 -22.94 -17.18 -6.00
CA GLU A 146 -21.97 -18.26 -6.20
C GLU A 146 -20.65 -17.99 -5.47
N MET A 147 -20.22 -16.71 -5.41
CA MET A 147 -18.98 -16.29 -4.78
C MET A 147 -19.06 -16.22 -3.24
N THR A 148 -20.26 -16.05 -2.67
CA THR A 148 -20.48 -15.94 -1.22
C THR A 148 -20.87 -17.24 -0.55
N SER A 149 -21.08 -18.32 -1.31
CA SER A 149 -21.46 -19.65 -0.82
C SER A 149 -20.28 -20.53 -0.37
N ILE A 150 -19.15 -19.92 0.05
CA ILE A 150 -17.96 -20.60 0.60
C ILE A 150 -17.93 -20.48 2.11
#